data_28fe6dc49603096d71753c357b8615a9
#
_entry.id   28fe6dc49603096d71753c357b8615a9
#
_cell.length_a   1.000
_cell.length_b   1.000
_cell.length_c   1.000
_cell.angle_alpha   90.00
_cell.angle_beta   90.00
_cell.angle_gamma   90.00
#
_symmetry.space_group_name_H-M   'P 1'
#
loop_
_entity.id
_entity.type
_entity.pdbx_description
1 polymer ?
#
loop_
_entity_poly.entity_id
_entity_poly.type
_entity_poly.pdbx_seq_one_letter_code
_entity_poly.pdbx_strand_id
1 'polypeptide(L)'
;MNCSIDATGELDRYIRYPSNWSTIERNFEEIRKLYNANIEIHCTVQMYNILHMDRLIEWALPYKHKIYFNILNHPEYLNIRCLPEELKILAQKKLQPYLDLPKVKGVIDYMWAEDWSRKLDAFKEYTVNLDKSRNQKLTDVVPELSQWV
;
A
#
# COMPACT_ATOMS: atom_id res chain seq x y z
N MET A 1 18.79 8.97 -1.48
CA MET A 1 17.61 9.82 -1.18
C MET A 1 16.40 8.92 -0.92
N ASN A 2 15.65 9.17 0.14
CA ASN A 2 14.52 8.34 0.51
C ASN A 2 13.22 9.04 0.08
N CYS A 3 12.39 8.34 -0.69
CA CYS A 3 11.08 8.80 -1.12
C CYS A 3 10.00 7.94 -0.48
N SER A 4 9.12 8.56 0.29
CA SER A 4 7.97 7.86 0.89
C SER A 4 6.82 7.81 -0.10
N ILE A 5 6.57 6.62 -0.65
CA ILE A 5 5.51 6.37 -1.64
C ILE A 5 4.80 5.07 -1.21
N ASP A 6 3.50 5.15 -0.94
CA ASP A 6 2.74 4.03 -0.39
C ASP A 6 1.88 3.30 -1.44
N ALA A 7 1.60 3.95 -2.56
CA ALA A 7 0.81 3.42 -3.65
C ALA A 7 1.06 4.21 -4.94
N THR A 8 0.34 3.87 -6.00
CA THR A 8 0.33 4.59 -7.28
C THR A 8 -1.07 5.11 -7.59
N GLY A 9 -1.16 6.14 -8.45
CA GLY A 9 -2.41 6.66 -8.97
C GLY A 9 -3.37 7.19 -7.90
N GLU A 10 -4.64 6.91 -8.09
CA GLU A 10 -5.71 7.39 -7.19
C GLU A 10 -5.63 6.76 -5.79
N LEU A 11 -5.04 5.57 -5.65
CA LEU A 11 -4.83 4.98 -4.33
C LEU A 11 -3.81 5.78 -3.51
N ASP A 12 -2.75 6.32 -4.13
CA ASP A 12 -1.84 7.23 -3.43
C ASP A 12 -2.57 8.48 -2.95
N ARG A 13 -3.42 9.06 -3.80
CA ARG A 13 -4.25 10.20 -3.43
C ARG A 13 -5.19 9.89 -2.27
N TYR A 14 -5.73 8.68 -2.20
CA TYR A 14 -6.58 8.25 -1.09
C TYR A 14 -5.78 8.13 0.22
N ILE A 15 -4.63 7.47 0.18
CA ILE A 15 -3.80 7.24 1.37
C ILE A 15 -3.16 8.54 1.87
N ARG A 16 -2.62 9.34 0.94
CA ARG A 16 -1.85 10.56 1.22
C ARG A 16 -2.61 11.84 0.82
N TYR A 17 -3.90 11.89 1.12
CA TYR A 17 -4.75 13.04 0.78
C TYR A 17 -4.12 14.37 1.28
N PRO A 18 -4.10 15.44 0.44
CA PRO A 18 -4.63 15.55 -0.93
C PRO A 18 -3.54 15.40 -2.03
N SER A 19 -2.72 14.37 -2.00
CA SER A 19 -1.65 14.18 -2.99
C SER A 19 -2.17 14.16 -4.44
N ASN A 20 -1.27 14.42 -5.38
CA ASN A 20 -1.54 14.33 -6.81
C ASN A 20 -0.47 13.45 -7.46
N TRP A 21 -0.87 12.30 -7.94
CA TRP A 21 0.04 11.30 -8.47
C TRP A 21 0.88 11.81 -9.66
N SER A 22 0.28 12.54 -10.60
CA SER A 22 1.02 13.07 -11.75
C SER A 22 2.12 14.06 -11.35
N THR A 23 1.89 14.79 -10.26
CA THR A 23 2.91 15.69 -9.69
C THR A 23 4.03 14.88 -9.01
N ILE A 24 3.68 13.80 -8.31
CA ILE A 24 4.65 12.90 -7.68
C ILE A 24 5.53 12.25 -8.74
N GLU A 25 4.95 11.68 -9.80
CA GLU A 25 5.69 11.07 -10.91
C GLU A 25 6.64 12.07 -11.57
N ARG A 26 6.15 13.24 -11.91
CA ARG A 26 6.99 14.29 -12.51
C ARG A 26 8.15 14.66 -11.62
N ASN A 27 7.91 14.93 -10.35
CA ASN A 27 8.94 15.30 -9.40
C ASN A 27 9.96 14.16 -9.20
N PHE A 28 9.47 12.92 -9.16
CA PHE A 28 10.32 11.73 -9.06
C PHE A 28 11.27 11.61 -10.28
N GLU A 29 10.75 11.81 -11.49
CA GLU A 29 11.53 11.82 -12.72
C GLU A 29 12.59 12.95 -12.75
N GLU A 30 12.25 14.14 -12.27
CA GLU A 30 13.19 15.26 -12.17
C GLU A 30 14.32 14.96 -11.17
N ILE A 31 13.97 14.45 -9.99
CA ILE A 31 14.94 14.06 -8.97
C ILE A 31 15.89 12.97 -9.49
N ARG A 32 15.32 11.97 -10.18
CA ARG A 32 16.10 10.89 -10.78
C ARG A 32 17.15 11.38 -11.77
N LYS A 33 16.80 12.38 -12.59
CA LYS A 33 17.71 12.99 -13.57
C LYS A 33 18.81 13.81 -12.90
N LEU A 34 18.47 14.55 -11.86
CA LEU A 34 19.40 15.46 -11.19
C LEU A 34 20.48 14.72 -10.40
N TYR A 35 20.13 13.63 -9.76
CA TYR A 35 21.02 13.04 -8.76
C TYR A 35 21.75 11.81 -9.24
N ASN A 36 21.42 11.20 -10.39
CA ASN A 36 21.94 9.89 -10.79
C ASN A 36 22.13 8.95 -9.58
N ALA A 37 21.27 9.13 -8.57
CA ALA A 37 21.51 8.78 -7.20
C ALA A 37 20.74 7.52 -6.84
N ASN A 38 21.22 6.81 -5.84
CA ASN A 38 20.49 5.77 -5.17
C ASN A 38 19.20 6.34 -4.55
N ILE A 39 18.11 6.28 -5.30
CA ILE A 39 16.78 6.60 -4.77
C ILE A 39 16.23 5.33 -4.15
N GLU A 40 15.74 5.45 -2.91
CA GLU A 40 15.09 4.38 -2.17
C GLU A 40 13.63 4.76 -1.94
N ILE A 41 12.73 3.83 -2.25
CA ILE A 41 11.30 4.00 -2.03
C ILE A 41 10.96 3.33 -0.70
N HIS A 42 10.33 4.07 0.20
CA HIS A 42 9.83 3.57 1.47
C HIS A 42 8.31 3.53 1.43
N CYS A 43 7.76 2.33 1.48
CA CYS A 43 6.32 2.06 1.48
C CYS A 43 5.87 1.59 2.86
N THR A 44 4.86 2.24 3.42
CA THR A 44 4.18 1.78 4.63
C THR A 44 3.02 0.87 4.23
N VAL A 45 3.17 -0.42 4.49
CA VAL A 45 2.20 -1.46 4.13
C VAL A 45 1.07 -1.48 5.15
N GLN A 46 -0.15 -1.38 4.67
CA GLN A 46 -1.38 -1.32 5.46
C GLN A 46 -2.59 -1.89 4.72
N MET A 47 -3.75 -1.94 5.39
CA MET A 47 -5.00 -2.45 4.81
C MET A 47 -5.36 -1.82 3.46
N TYR A 48 -5.07 -0.54 3.25
CA TYR A 48 -5.45 0.17 2.03
C TYR A 48 -4.60 -0.19 0.82
N ASN A 49 -3.31 -0.56 1.00
CA ASN A 49 -2.40 -0.76 -0.15
C ASN A 49 -1.92 -2.20 -0.36
N ILE A 50 -2.07 -3.09 0.61
CA ILE A 50 -1.54 -4.46 0.51
C ILE A 50 -2.03 -5.20 -0.74
N LEU A 51 -3.26 -4.99 -1.17
CA LEU A 51 -3.84 -5.61 -2.36
C LEU A 51 -3.34 -5.00 -3.69
N HIS A 52 -2.63 -3.87 -3.63
CA HIS A 52 -2.12 -3.14 -4.78
C HIS A 52 -0.61 -2.85 -4.69
N MET A 53 0.10 -3.55 -3.82
CA MET A 53 1.57 -3.45 -3.73
C MET A 53 2.27 -3.89 -5.01
N ASP A 54 1.70 -4.86 -5.71
CA ASP A 54 2.18 -5.29 -7.02
C ASP A 54 2.31 -4.12 -8.01
N ARG A 55 1.33 -3.23 -8.04
CA ARG A 55 1.36 -2.02 -8.90
C ARG A 55 2.49 -1.05 -8.55
N LEU A 56 2.74 -0.85 -7.25
CA LEU A 56 3.87 -0.02 -6.80
C LEU A 56 5.20 -0.64 -7.19
N ILE A 57 5.33 -1.95 -7.02
CA ILE A 57 6.53 -2.70 -7.40
C ILE A 57 6.76 -2.59 -8.90
N GLU A 58 5.74 -2.84 -9.72
CA GLU A 58 5.81 -2.74 -11.18
C GLU A 58 6.19 -1.34 -11.66
N TRP A 59 5.67 -0.31 -11.00
CA TRP A 59 6.04 1.08 -11.30
C TRP A 59 7.50 1.38 -10.98
N ALA A 60 8.04 0.82 -9.90
CA ALA A 60 9.40 1.11 -9.43
C ALA A 60 10.49 0.26 -10.11
N LEU A 61 10.18 -0.98 -10.53
CA LEU A 61 11.15 -1.92 -11.11
C LEU A 61 11.93 -1.38 -12.31
N PRO A 62 11.33 -0.69 -13.30
CA PRO A 62 12.05 -0.17 -14.47
C PRO A 62 13.18 0.80 -14.09
N TYR A 63 13.08 1.44 -12.97
CA TYR A 63 14.06 2.40 -12.46
C TYR A 63 15.16 1.76 -11.62
N LYS A 64 15.09 0.44 -11.37
CA LYS A 64 16.05 -0.31 -10.51
C LYS A 64 16.16 0.27 -9.09
N HIS A 65 15.11 0.91 -8.60
CA HIS A 65 15.10 1.45 -7.26
C HIS A 65 14.87 0.38 -6.21
N LYS A 66 15.52 0.56 -5.08
CA LYS A 66 15.27 -0.27 -3.89
C LYS A 66 13.94 0.14 -3.27
N ILE A 67 13.09 -0.84 -2.98
CA ILE A 67 11.84 -0.63 -2.25
C ILE A 67 11.98 -1.25 -0.88
N TYR A 68 11.67 -0.47 0.15
CA TYR A 68 11.61 -0.92 1.53
C TYR A 68 10.16 -0.93 2.00
N PHE A 69 9.73 -2.06 2.54
CA PHE A 69 8.39 -2.25 3.06
C PHE A 69 8.43 -2.20 4.59
N ASN A 70 7.72 -1.25 5.18
CA ASN A 70 7.50 -1.13 6.60
C ASN A 70 6.03 -1.41 6.90
N ILE A 71 5.75 -2.31 7.83
CA ILE A 71 4.36 -2.67 8.15
C ILE A 71 3.81 -1.69 9.17
N LEU A 72 2.61 -1.16 8.89
CA LEU A 72 1.89 -0.29 9.81
C LEU A 72 1.37 -1.10 11.01
N ASN A 73 1.87 -0.78 12.20
CA ASN A 73 1.45 -1.44 13.43
C ASN A 73 0.30 -0.71 14.14
N HIS A 74 0.26 0.59 14.06
CA HIS A 74 -0.76 1.43 14.68
C HIS A 74 -1.30 2.47 13.70
N PRO A 75 -2.62 2.69 13.69
CA PRO A 75 -3.65 2.00 14.50
C PRO A 75 -3.84 0.54 14.04
N GLU A 76 -4.16 -0.35 14.99
CA GLU A 76 -4.22 -1.79 14.73
C GLU A 76 -5.24 -2.19 13.66
N TYR A 77 -6.35 -1.46 13.54
CA TYR A 77 -7.37 -1.74 12.52
C TYR A 77 -6.92 -1.47 11.07
N LEU A 78 -5.79 -0.79 10.87
CA LEU A 78 -5.15 -0.63 9.57
C LEU A 78 -4.04 -1.66 9.30
N ASN A 79 -3.76 -2.54 10.26
CA ASN A 79 -2.74 -3.57 10.11
C ASN A 79 -3.21 -4.68 9.16
N ILE A 80 -2.32 -5.18 8.32
CA ILE A 80 -2.63 -6.20 7.30
C ILE A 80 -3.07 -7.55 7.87
N ARG A 81 -2.84 -7.81 9.15
CA ARG A 81 -3.38 -8.99 9.84
C ARG A 81 -4.90 -8.96 9.96
N CYS A 82 -5.53 -7.79 9.80
CA CYS A 82 -6.98 -7.63 9.81
C CYS A 82 -7.66 -8.13 8.52
N LEU A 83 -6.90 -8.35 7.42
CA LEU A 83 -7.50 -8.85 6.18
C LEU A 83 -8.25 -10.17 6.40
N PRO A 84 -9.45 -10.32 5.82
CA PRO A 84 -10.11 -11.60 5.69
C PRO A 84 -9.25 -12.60 4.94
N GLU A 85 -9.42 -13.89 5.23
CA GLU A 85 -8.59 -14.96 4.66
C GLU A 85 -8.54 -14.93 3.13
N GLU A 86 -9.69 -14.75 2.47
CA GLU A 86 -9.77 -14.66 1.01
C GLU A 86 -8.94 -13.51 0.43
N LEU A 87 -8.87 -12.38 1.13
CA LEU A 87 -8.05 -11.25 0.71
C LEU A 87 -6.57 -11.45 1.03
N LYS A 88 -6.23 -12.18 2.09
CA LYS A 88 -4.84 -12.61 2.34
C LYS A 88 -4.34 -13.52 1.23
N ILE A 89 -5.18 -14.47 0.79
CA ILE A 89 -4.87 -15.34 -0.36
C ILE A 89 -4.66 -14.51 -1.63
N LEU A 90 -5.53 -13.55 -1.91
CA LEU A 90 -5.42 -12.66 -3.06
C LEU A 90 -4.13 -11.82 -3.00
N ALA A 91 -3.83 -11.21 -1.86
CA ALA A 91 -2.62 -10.42 -1.66
C ALA A 91 -1.35 -11.28 -1.88
N GLN A 92 -1.31 -12.47 -1.29
CA GLN A 92 -0.21 -13.42 -1.48
C GLN A 92 -0.03 -13.81 -2.94
N LYS A 93 -1.12 -14.11 -3.65
CA LYS A 93 -1.09 -14.44 -5.09
C LYS A 93 -0.49 -13.31 -5.92
N LYS A 94 -0.88 -12.08 -5.65
CA LYS A 94 -0.37 -10.89 -6.35
C LYS A 94 1.11 -10.64 -6.06
N LEU A 95 1.58 -10.96 -4.85
CA LEU A 95 2.98 -10.76 -4.43
C LEU A 95 3.90 -11.92 -4.81
N GLN A 96 3.35 -13.09 -5.17
CA GLN A 96 4.12 -14.27 -5.51
C GLN A 96 5.22 -14.04 -6.57
N PRO A 97 4.99 -13.26 -7.66
CA PRO A 97 6.03 -12.97 -8.65
C PRO A 97 7.22 -12.15 -8.11
N TYR A 98 7.09 -11.55 -6.95
CA TYR A 98 8.06 -10.60 -6.38
C TYR A 98 8.77 -11.11 -5.14
N LEU A 99 8.71 -12.41 -4.87
CA LEU A 99 9.35 -13.02 -3.69
C LEU A 99 10.87 -12.83 -3.62
N ASP A 100 11.52 -12.61 -4.78
CA ASP A 100 12.95 -12.32 -4.84
C ASP A 100 13.31 -10.92 -4.34
N LEU A 101 12.33 -10.04 -4.21
CA LEU A 101 12.57 -8.71 -3.66
C LEU A 101 12.71 -8.77 -2.13
N PRO A 102 13.66 -8.00 -1.58
CA PRO A 102 13.84 -7.95 -0.13
C PRO A 102 12.54 -7.60 0.59
N LYS A 103 12.26 -8.32 1.66
CA LYS A 103 11.11 -8.13 2.57
C LYS A 103 9.71 -8.49 2.03
N VAL A 104 9.51 -8.79 0.76
CA VAL A 104 8.18 -9.21 0.26
C VAL A 104 7.71 -10.47 0.97
N LYS A 105 8.58 -11.48 1.09
CA LYS A 105 8.27 -12.69 1.86
C LYS A 105 7.94 -12.36 3.32
N GLY A 106 8.68 -11.46 3.93
CA GLY A 106 8.43 -11.03 5.32
C GLY A 106 7.07 -10.37 5.51
N VAL A 107 6.58 -9.60 4.52
CA VAL A 107 5.22 -9.02 4.55
C VAL A 107 4.17 -10.12 4.51
N ILE A 108 4.34 -11.12 3.64
CA ILE A 108 3.41 -12.26 3.55
C ILE A 108 3.41 -13.07 4.85
N ASP A 109 4.58 -13.41 5.38
CA ASP A 109 4.73 -14.16 6.62
C ASP A 109 4.09 -13.41 7.81
N TYR A 110 4.28 -12.10 7.88
CA TYR A 110 3.67 -11.25 8.90
C TYR A 110 2.14 -11.23 8.80
N MET A 111 1.61 -11.10 7.59
CA MET A 111 0.17 -11.07 7.32
C MET A 111 -0.52 -12.35 7.82
N TRP A 112 0.13 -13.49 7.65
CA TRP A 112 -0.40 -14.81 8.04
C TRP A 112 -0.10 -15.22 9.49
N ALA A 113 0.83 -14.55 10.18
CA ALA A 113 1.27 -14.95 11.51
C ALA A 113 0.15 -14.90 12.56
N GLU A 114 -0.82 -13.99 12.39
CA GLU A 114 -1.97 -13.85 13.28
C GLU A 114 -3.23 -13.46 12.49
N ASP A 115 -4.39 -13.76 13.06
CA ASP A 115 -5.69 -13.31 12.57
C ASP A 115 -6.26 -12.21 13.47
N TRP A 116 -6.33 -11.00 12.93
CA TRP A 116 -6.93 -9.85 13.57
C TRP A 116 -8.24 -9.41 12.90
N SER A 117 -8.89 -10.28 12.15
CA SER A 117 -10.15 -9.99 11.43
C SER A 117 -11.28 -9.48 12.35
N ARG A 118 -11.22 -9.79 13.66
CA ARG A 118 -12.11 -9.21 14.67
C ARG A 118 -12.08 -7.67 14.73
N LYS A 119 -11.07 -7.04 14.13
CA LYS A 119 -10.93 -5.58 14.08
C LYS A 119 -11.52 -4.96 12.79
N LEU A 120 -12.12 -5.76 11.92
CA LEU A 120 -12.74 -5.28 10.68
C LEU A 120 -13.86 -4.26 10.92
N ASP A 121 -14.62 -4.38 12.00
CA ASP A 121 -15.64 -3.40 12.33
C ASP A 121 -15.05 -2.02 12.61
N ALA A 122 -13.93 -1.96 13.34
CA ALA A 122 -13.20 -0.72 13.59
C ALA A 122 -12.58 -0.15 12.30
N PHE A 123 -12.06 -1.01 11.43
CA PHE A 123 -11.58 -0.63 10.10
C PHE A 123 -12.70 0.00 9.26
N LYS A 124 -13.87 -0.65 9.22
CA LYS A 124 -15.04 -0.16 8.51
C LYS A 124 -15.50 1.20 9.03
N GLU A 125 -15.66 1.33 10.34
CA GLU A 125 -16.09 2.58 10.97
C GLU A 125 -15.12 3.73 10.65
N TYR A 126 -13.83 3.50 10.81
CA TYR A 126 -12.81 4.48 10.50
C TYR A 126 -12.85 4.87 9.02
N THR A 127 -12.93 3.91 8.10
CA THR A 127 -12.92 4.14 6.66
C THR A 127 -14.15 4.91 6.21
N VAL A 128 -15.35 4.56 6.70
CA VAL A 128 -16.59 5.28 6.39
C VAL A 128 -16.52 6.74 6.85
N ASN A 129 -15.98 6.99 8.03
CA ASN A 129 -15.81 8.34 8.54
C ASN A 129 -14.77 9.14 7.73
N LEU A 130 -13.68 8.50 7.34
CA LEU A 130 -12.64 9.09 6.48
C LEU A 130 -13.22 9.46 5.11
N ASP A 131 -13.94 8.56 4.48
CA ASP A 131 -14.61 8.75 3.18
C ASP A 131 -15.55 9.94 3.21
N LYS A 132 -16.40 10.02 4.25
CA LYS A 132 -17.31 11.16 4.44
C LYS A 132 -16.56 12.48 4.60
N SER A 133 -15.51 12.50 5.42
CA SER A 133 -14.74 13.72 5.70
C SER A 133 -14.01 14.28 4.48
N ARG A 134 -13.66 13.43 3.52
CA ARG A 134 -12.90 13.76 2.32
C ARG A 134 -13.73 13.76 1.04
N ASN A 135 -15.00 13.40 1.13
CA ASN A 135 -15.87 13.16 -0.04
C ASN A 135 -15.23 12.18 -1.04
N GLN A 136 -14.69 11.07 -0.52
CA GLN A 136 -14.05 9.99 -1.27
C GLN A 136 -14.74 8.66 -0.95
N LYS A 137 -14.39 7.62 -1.70
CA LYS A 137 -14.78 6.23 -1.40
C LYS A 137 -13.59 5.30 -1.58
N LEU A 138 -13.22 4.57 -0.54
CA LEU A 138 -12.18 3.54 -0.63
C LEU A 138 -12.48 2.54 -1.74
N THR A 139 -13.73 2.15 -1.89
CA THR A 139 -14.16 1.15 -2.90
C THR A 139 -13.97 1.59 -4.35
N ASP A 140 -13.82 2.88 -4.62
CA ASP A 140 -13.47 3.37 -5.95
C ASP A 140 -12.01 3.07 -6.32
N VAL A 141 -11.13 2.95 -5.33
CA VAL A 141 -9.69 2.72 -5.51
C VAL A 141 -9.23 1.31 -5.10
N VAL A 142 -9.94 0.66 -4.18
CA VAL A 142 -9.72 -0.74 -3.76
C VAL A 142 -11.06 -1.48 -3.76
N PRO A 143 -11.62 -1.82 -4.93
CA PRO A 143 -12.92 -2.46 -5.04
C PRO A 143 -12.97 -3.84 -4.36
N GLU A 144 -11.84 -4.48 -4.17
CA GLU A 144 -11.73 -5.77 -3.47
C GLU A 144 -12.21 -5.70 -2.01
N LEU A 145 -12.20 -4.50 -1.41
CA LEU A 145 -12.67 -4.27 -0.04
C LEU A 145 -14.17 -3.98 0.07
N SER A 146 -14.93 -4.03 -1.02
CA SER A 146 -16.34 -3.59 -1.06
C SER A 146 -17.27 -4.34 -0.08
N GLN A 147 -16.96 -5.58 0.26
CA GLN A 147 -17.76 -6.37 1.20
C GLN A 147 -17.52 -5.99 2.68
N TRP A 148 -16.44 -5.29 2.96
CA TRP A 148 -15.95 -4.99 4.32
C TRP A 148 -15.97 -3.51 4.69
N VAL A 149 -16.52 -2.67 3.80
CA VAL A 149 -16.58 -1.21 4.03
C VAL A 149 -17.99 -0.65 3.94
#